data_d0cf76011b056b35d8c381477147dc47
#
_entry.id   d0cf76011b056b35d8c381477147dc47
#
_cell.length_a   1.000
_cell.length_b   1.000
_cell.length_c   1.000
_cell.angle_alpha   90.00
_cell.angle_beta   90.00
_cell.angle_gamma   90.00
#
_symmetry.space_group_name_H-M   'P 1'
#
loop_
_entity.id
_entity.type
_entity.pdbx_description
1 polymer ?
#
loop_
_entity_poly.entity_id
_entity_poly.type
_entity_poly.pdbx_seq_one_letter_code
_entity_poly.pdbx_strand_id
1 'polypeptide(L)'
;MNKEFKVRFAPSPTGPFHIGGARSALFNWLVARHQNGKFLVRIEDTDLARSTRESEENIKKAMKWLGLYWDEGIDIGGENGPYRQTERLPLYNAAVQRLLEEGKAYYCYCSADELEGSRKEQLKEGKTPIYNNHCSHLTEKQIEQYKSEGRKPAIRLRVPKDGVFAFDDMVRGHVEFQAAGVGDFIIVKSDGIPVYNFAVVIDDASMGITHVIRAEEHLSNTPRQIAIYQALGYEIPKFGHISLILGSDHKKMSKRHGATSVDEYRKMGYLPDAVVNYLALLGWSPKGEREIFSREELISEFSMKRVSANDAVFDIEKLNWINFQYMKKLSPDELFQVALPFLVEAGYVSLPLSLEKEQWLKDVVWFVRDHLYYGAQTPENVKIFFETHPKITDKEKISIMKQENSAVLIRQFVDALDALDPFDEDSIKKCFSFLMKKTGIKGKAAFEPIRIALTGETHGPGLYAMIALFGKKKSVQLLKDSLQYC
;
A
#
# COMPACT_ATOMS: atom_id res chain seq x y z
N MET A 1 -17.91 -7.51 33.19
CA MET A 1 -17.57 -8.30 31.99
C MET A 1 -16.47 -7.55 31.26
N ASN A 2 -15.37 -8.21 30.89
CA ASN A 2 -14.38 -7.56 30.04
C ASN A 2 -15.02 -7.22 28.70
N LYS A 3 -14.97 -5.95 28.31
CA LYS A 3 -15.47 -5.48 27.02
C LYS A 3 -14.71 -6.18 25.90
N GLU A 4 -15.39 -6.64 24.85
CA GLU A 4 -14.76 -7.25 23.68
C GLU A 4 -13.75 -6.28 23.09
N PHE A 5 -12.54 -6.75 22.76
CA PHE A 5 -11.53 -5.94 22.09
C PHE A 5 -12.02 -5.58 20.68
N LYS A 6 -12.22 -4.29 20.40
CA LYS A 6 -12.72 -3.81 19.12
C LYS A 6 -11.93 -2.62 18.63
N VAL A 7 -11.46 -2.72 17.40
CA VAL A 7 -10.76 -1.66 16.66
C VAL A 7 -11.49 -1.34 15.37
N ARG A 8 -11.11 -0.23 14.74
CA ARG A 8 -11.71 0.16 13.45
C ARG A 8 -10.69 0.76 12.50
N PHE A 9 -10.92 0.54 11.23
CA PHE A 9 -10.41 1.36 10.15
C PHE A 9 -11.54 2.24 9.62
N ALA A 10 -11.32 3.56 9.60
CA ALA A 10 -12.36 4.53 9.30
C ALA A 10 -11.87 5.51 8.21
N PRO A 11 -11.74 5.05 6.95
CA PRO A 11 -11.24 5.88 5.87
C PRO A 11 -12.28 6.86 5.33
N SER A 12 -11.81 8.05 4.92
CA SER A 12 -12.57 8.95 4.06
C SER A 12 -12.34 8.57 2.58
N PRO A 13 -13.40 8.32 1.79
CA PRO A 13 -13.28 7.84 0.41
C PRO A 13 -13.02 9.00 -0.56
N THR A 14 -11.87 9.67 -0.44
CA THR A 14 -11.53 10.91 -1.16
C THR A 14 -10.47 10.73 -2.24
N GLY A 15 -10.16 9.51 -2.64
CA GLY A 15 -9.18 9.20 -3.67
C GLY A 15 -8.64 7.76 -3.60
N PRO A 16 -7.54 7.46 -4.30
CA PRO A 16 -6.91 6.14 -4.29
C PRO A 16 -6.51 5.70 -2.89
N PHE A 17 -6.62 4.41 -2.60
CA PHE A 17 -6.23 3.86 -1.31
C PHE A 17 -4.71 3.85 -1.13
N HIS A 18 -4.21 4.84 -0.40
CA HIS A 18 -2.79 5.07 -0.18
C HIS A 18 -2.18 4.05 0.78
N ILE A 19 -0.90 3.70 0.58
CA ILE A 19 -0.18 2.74 1.44
C ILE A 19 -0.15 3.14 2.92
N GLY A 20 -0.19 4.43 3.25
CA GLY A 20 -0.32 4.90 4.64
C GLY A 20 -1.65 4.48 5.27
N GLY A 21 -2.75 4.58 4.51
CA GLY A 21 -4.05 4.05 4.93
C GLY A 21 -4.04 2.53 5.04
N ALA A 22 -3.42 1.84 4.08
CA ALA A 22 -3.28 0.39 4.09
C ALA A 22 -2.49 -0.11 5.32
N ARG A 23 -1.40 0.57 5.70
CA ARG A 23 -0.66 0.25 6.93
C ARG A 23 -1.52 0.48 8.18
N SER A 24 -2.28 1.57 8.22
CA SER A 24 -3.21 1.82 9.34
C SER A 24 -4.28 0.74 9.45
N ALA A 25 -4.87 0.31 8.32
CA ALA A 25 -5.81 -0.81 8.27
C ALA A 25 -5.15 -2.11 8.72
N LEU A 26 -3.95 -2.40 8.23
CA LEU A 26 -3.18 -3.60 8.58
C LEU A 26 -2.87 -3.67 10.08
N PHE A 27 -2.43 -2.57 10.71
CA PHE A 27 -2.11 -2.57 12.15
C PHE A 27 -3.36 -2.79 13.01
N ASN A 28 -4.50 -2.19 12.62
CA ASN A 28 -5.78 -2.48 13.27
C ASN A 28 -6.17 -3.95 13.09
N TRP A 29 -6.03 -4.49 11.88
CA TRP A 29 -6.37 -5.88 11.58
C TRP A 29 -5.47 -6.85 12.37
N LEU A 30 -4.14 -6.63 12.36
CA LEU A 30 -3.18 -7.48 13.08
C LEU A 30 -3.46 -7.51 14.58
N VAL A 31 -3.68 -6.34 15.20
CA VAL A 31 -3.94 -6.29 16.63
C VAL A 31 -5.30 -6.93 16.98
N ALA A 32 -6.32 -6.76 16.13
CA ALA A 32 -7.61 -7.43 16.31
C ALA A 32 -7.44 -8.95 16.27
N ARG A 33 -6.75 -9.48 15.27
CA ARG A 33 -6.49 -10.92 15.14
C ARG A 33 -5.64 -11.46 16.30
N HIS A 34 -4.59 -10.73 16.68
CA HIS A 34 -3.73 -11.10 17.82
C HIS A 34 -4.49 -11.17 19.16
N GLN A 35 -5.47 -10.27 19.36
CA GLN A 35 -6.27 -10.19 20.58
C GLN A 35 -7.58 -11.00 20.51
N ASN A 36 -7.81 -11.77 19.45
CA ASN A 36 -9.09 -12.43 19.17
C ASN A 36 -10.29 -11.47 19.27
N GLY A 37 -10.08 -10.22 18.85
CA GLY A 37 -11.07 -9.15 18.85
C GLY A 37 -11.70 -8.92 17.49
N LYS A 38 -12.53 -7.87 17.39
CA LYS A 38 -13.22 -7.47 16.15
C LYS A 38 -12.50 -6.32 15.45
N PHE A 39 -12.45 -6.43 14.12
CA PHE A 39 -12.00 -5.39 13.21
C PHE A 39 -13.19 -4.84 12.42
N LEU A 40 -13.52 -3.58 12.63
CA LEU A 40 -14.64 -2.88 11.99
C LEU A 40 -14.15 -1.95 10.87
N VAL A 41 -14.93 -1.84 9.78
CA VAL A 41 -14.68 -0.84 8.72
C VAL A 41 -15.88 0.08 8.59
N ARG A 42 -15.63 1.39 8.81
CA ARG A 42 -16.60 2.49 8.68
C ARG A 42 -16.13 3.49 7.63
N ILE A 43 -17.03 4.00 6.81
CA ILE A 43 -16.75 5.05 5.82
C ILE A 43 -17.08 6.42 6.40
N GLU A 44 -16.08 7.32 6.38
CA GLU A 44 -16.23 8.71 6.83
C GLU A 44 -16.42 9.62 5.62
N ASP A 45 -17.66 9.72 5.15
CA ASP A 45 -18.08 10.39 3.91
C ASP A 45 -18.78 11.74 4.15
N THR A 46 -18.56 12.39 5.29
CA THR A 46 -19.13 13.72 5.62
C THR A 46 -18.58 14.87 4.76
N ASP A 47 -17.47 14.67 4.08
CA ASP A 47 -16.99 15.59 3.05
C ASP A 47 -17.62 15.21 1.70
N LEU A 48 -18.86 15.66 1.48
CA LEU A 48 -19.65 15.32 0.30
C LEU A 48 -19.02 15.78 -1.01
N ALA A 49 -18.19 16.83 -0.98
CA ALA A 49 -17.53 17.37 -2.17
C ALA A 49 -16.41 16.47 -2.70
N ARG A 50 -15.72 15.75 -1.81
CA ARG A 50 -14.57 14.92 -2.16
C ARG A 50 -14.82 13.41 -2.07
N SER A 51 -15.86 12.99 -1.34
CA SER A 51 -16.19 11.59 -1.17
C SER A 51 -16.89 11.03 -2.40
N THR A 52 -16.41 9.88 -2.91
CA THR A 52 -17.00 9.20 -4.07
C THR A 52 -17.19 7.71 -3.82
N ARG A 53 -18.22 7.12 -4.44
CA ARG A 53 -18.44 5.66 -4.39
C ARG A 53 -17.31 4.89 -5.06
N GLU A 54 -16.69 5.46 -6.10
CA GLU A 54 -15.54 4.84 -6.75
C GLU A 54 -14.35 4.70 -5.80
N SER A 55 -14.05 5.74 -5.03
CA SER A 55 -13.00 5.71 -4.02
C SER A 55 -13.30 4.70 -2.90
N GLU A 56 -14.57 4.60 -2.46
CA GLU A 56 -15.01 3.58 -1.51
C GLU A 56 -14.78 2.17 -2.05
N GLU A 57 -15.18 1.90 -3.30
CA GLU A 57 -14.95 0.60 -3.95
C GLU A 57 -13.48 0.28 -4.12
N ASN A 58 -12.65 1.28 -4.43
CA ASN A 58 -11.20 1.12 -4.50
C ASN A 58 -10.61 0.68 -3.15
N ILE A 59 -11.01 1.33 -2.05
CA ILE A 59 -10.59 0.95 -0.69
C ILE A 59 -10.98 -0.51 -0.40
N LYS A 60 -12.23 -0.89 -0.65
CA LYS A 60 -12.73 -2.25 -0.38
C LYS A 60 -11.99 -3.31 -1.19
N LYS A 61 -11.80 -3.07 -2.50
CA LYS A 61 -11.06 -3.98 -3.39
C LYS A 61 -9.61 -4.15 -2.94
N ALA A 62 -8.96 -3.06 -2.59
CA ALA A 62 -7.58 -3.09 -2.14
C ALA A 62 -7.42 -3.82 -0.78
N MET A 63 -8.32 -3.59 0.17
CA MET A 63 -8.33 -4.32 1.45
C MET A 63 -8.55 -5.82 1.24
N LYS A 64 -9.51 -6.21 0.39
CA LYS A 64 -9.77 -7.62 0.04
C LYS A 64 -8.56 -8.25 -0.65
N TRP A 65 -7.89 -7.54 -1.56
CA TRP A 65 -6.68 -8.03 -2.20
C TRP A 65 -5.53 -8.24 -1.20
N LEU A 66 -5.38 -7.33 -0.21
CA LEU A 66 -4.43 -7.51 0.89
C LEU A 66 -4.86 -8.61 1.88
N GLY A 67 -6.05 -9.18 1.75
CA GLY A 67 -6.62 -10.17 2.69
C GLY A 67 -7.00 -9.58 4.04
N LEU A 68 -7.24 -8.27 4.12
CA LEU A 68 -7.67 -7.58 5.34
C LEU A 68 -9.20 -7.59 5.45
N TYR A 69 -9.76 -8.76 5.72
CA TYR A 69 -11.19 -8.93 5.92
C TYR A 69 -11.64 -8.41 7.29
N TRP A 70 -12.78 -7.70 7.30
CA TRP A 70 -13.37 -7.12 8.50
C TRP A 70 -14.56 -7.96 9.01
N ASP A 71 -14.82 -7.83 10.30
CA ASP A 71 -15.85 -8.64 11.00
C ASP A 71 -17.18 -7.92 11.09
N GLU A 72 -17.16 -6.59 10.97
CA GLU A 72 -18.32 -5.72 11.06
C GLU A 72 -18.06 -4.46 10.20
N GLY A 73 -19.10 -3.95 9.54
CA GLY A 73 -18.93 -2.72 8.75
C GLY A 73 -19.65 -2.72 7.41
N ILE A 74 -19.17 -1.88 6.50
CA ILE A 74 -19.71 -1.78 5.14
C ILE A 74 -19.72 -3.15 4.45
N ASP A 75 -20.74 -3.39 3.63
CA ASP A 75 -21.02 -4.59 2.83
C ASP A 75 -21.41 -5.84 3.64
N ILE A 76 -20.91 -6.03 4.87
CA ILE A 76 -21.20 -7.21 5.69
C ILE A 76 -22.21 -6.95 6.80
N GLY A 77 -22.42 -5.66 7.16
CA GLY A 77 -23.35 -5.29 8.23
C GLY A 77 -22.80 -5.56 9.63
N GLY A 78 -23.69 -5.78 10.58
CA GLY A 78 -23.41 -6.00 12.01
C GLY A 78 -24.42 -5.28 12.89
N GLU A 79 -24.20 -5.29 14.21
CA GLU A 79 -25.15 -4.79 15.21
C GLU A 79 -25.15 -3.26 15.34
N ASN A 80 -24.08 -2.58 14.88
CA ASN A 80 -23.85 -1.16 15.14
C ASN A 80 -24.01 -0.28 13.90
N GLY A 81 -24.70 -0.77 12.88
CA GLY A 81 -24.97 -0.01 11.65
C GLY A 81 -25.86 1.23 11.86
N PRO A 82 -25.95 2.04 10.81
CA PRO A 82 -25.26 2.01 9.53
C PRO A 82 -23.76 2.33 9.63
N TYR A 83 -22.96 2.03 8.59
CA TYR A 83 -21.49 2.16 8.61
C TYR A 83 -20.94 3.23 7.66
N ARG A 84 -21.82 4.15 7.20
CA ARG A 84 -21.44 5.40 6.52
C ARG A 84 -21.91 6.56 7.36
N GLN A 85 -21.06 7.57 7.53
CA GLN A 85 -21.38 8.70 8.40
C GLN A 85 -22.58 9.50 7.89
N THR A 86 -22.74 9.64 6.57
CA THR A 86 -23.94 10.29 5.99
C THR A 86 -25.26 9.62 6.34
N GLU A 87 -25.26 8.33 6.66
CA GLU A 87 -26.44 7.54 7.06
C GLU A 87 -26.71 7.65 8.58
N ARG A 88 -25.81 8.29 9.35
CA ARG A 88 -25.83 8.38 10.83
C ARG A 88 -26.23 9.76 11.37
N LEU A 89 -26.62 10.67 10.52
CA LEU A 89 -27.02 12.04 10.93
C LEU A 89 -28.00 12.11 12.10
N PRO A 90 -29.01 11.21 12.22
CA PRO A 90 -29.92 11.20 13.38
C PRO A 90 -29.19 11.00 14.72
N LEU A 91 -28.16 10.16 14.77
CA LEU A 91 -27.38 9.92 15.99
C LEU A 91 -26.57 11.16 16.39
N TYR A 92 -25.98 11.85 15.42
CA TYR A 92 -25.24 13.09 15.67
C TYR A 92 -26.18 14.17 16.16
N ASN A 93 -27.36 14.34 15.57
CA ASN A 93 -28.36 15.32 15.97
C ASN A 93 -28.83 15.07 17.41
N ALA A 94 -29.13 13.83 17.78
CA ALA A 94 -29.51 13.48 19.14
C ALA A 94 -28.42 13.85 20.18
N ALA A 95 -27.15 13.54 19.87
CA ALA A 95 -26.02 13.92 20.72
C ALA A 95 -25.85 15.45 20.84
N VAL A 96 -26.03 16.18 19.75
CA VAL A 96 -26.00 17.66 19.75
C VAL A 96 -27.10 18.24 20.62
N GLN A 97 -28.35 17.77 20.46
CA GLN A 97 -29.48 18.27 21.27
C GLN A 97 -29.22 18.06 22.76
N ARG A 98 -28.74 16.89 23.15
CA ARG A 98 -28.33 16.61 24.52
C ARG A 98 -27.28 17.61 25.04
N LEU A 99 -26.24 17.89 24.25
CA LEU A 99 -25.20 18.84 24.65
C LEU A 99 -25.74 20.28 24.80
N LEU A 100 -26.69 20.70 23.95
CA LEU A 100 -27.36 22.01 24.03
C LEU A 100 -28.24 22.09 25.28
N GLU A 101 -29.06 21.09 25.56
CA GLU A 101 -29.94 20.99 26.72
C GLU A 101 -29.15 21.01 28.04
N GLU A 102 -27.99 20.30 28.07
CA GLU A 102 -27.09 20.26 29.22
C GLU A 102 -26.22 21.55 29.34
N GLY A 103 -26.36 22.52 28.43
CA GLY A 103 -25.56 23.74 28.42
C GLY A 103 -24.09 23.55 28.10
N LYS A 104 -23.71 22.35 27.63
CA LYS A 104 -22.33 21.97 27.23
C LYS A 104 -21.99 22.39 25.80
N ALA A 105 -22.96 22.79 25.00
CA ALA A 105 -22.78 23.38 23.70
C ALA A 105 -23.64 24.65 23.54
N TYR A 106 -23.36 25.45 22.52
CA TYR A 106 -24.09 26.67 22.22
C TYR A 106 -24.04 27.05 20.75
N TYR A 107 -24.99 27.91 20.33
CA TYR A 107 -25.05 28.42 18.97
C TYR A 107 -24.04 29.55 18.74
N CYS A 108 -23.29 29.47 17.67
CA CYS A 108 -22.30 30.45 17.26
C CYS A 108 -22.72 31.11 15.93
N TYR A 109 -22.97 32.41 15.95
CA TYR A 109 -23.40 33.19 14.79
C TYR A 109 -22.28 33.98 14.11
N CYS A 110 -21.00 33.79 14.54
CA CYS A 110 -19.88 34.45 13.89
C CYS A 110 -19.78 34.11 12.41
N SER A 111 -19.56 35.12 11.59
CA SER A 111 -19.23 34.95 10.18
C SER A 111 -17.80 34.46 9.99
N ALA A 112 -17.48 33.97 8.78
CA ALA A 112 -16.12 33.56 8.43
C ALA A 112 -15.13 34.74 8.56
N ASP A 113 -15.55 35.95 8.16
CA ASP A 113 -14.71 37.15 8.22
C ASP A 113 -14.41 37.57 9.66
N GLU A 114 -15.40 37.50 10.55
CA GLU A 114 -15.22 37.77 11.98
C GLU A 114 -14.24 36.80 12.63
N LEU A 115 -14.35 35.52 12.30
CA LEU A 115 -13.43 34.48 12.80
C LEU A 115 -12.02 34.67 12.25
N GLU A 116 -11.86 34.94 10.97
CA GLU A 116 -10.56 35.18 10.35
C GLU A 116 -9.92 36.49 10.83
N GLY A 117 -10.73 37.54 11.07
CA GLY A 117 -10.25 38.77 11.68
C GLY A 117 -9.65 38.53 13.07
N SER A 118 -10.39 37.84 13.94
CA SER A 118 -9.92 37.48 15.29
C SER A 118 -8.66 36.60 15.25
N ARG A 119 -8.61 35.66 14.31
CA ARG A 119 -7.42 34.81 14.11
C ARG A 119 -6.19 35.61 13.72
N LYS A 120 -6.32 36.52 12.76
CA LYS A 120 -5.22 37.39 12.30
C LYS A 120 -4.68 38.29 13.41
N GLU A 121 -5.59 38.83 14.25
CA GLU A 121 -5.22 39.67 15.37
C GLU A 121 -4.39 38.92 16.41
N GLN A 122 -4.85 37.73 16.82
CA GLN A 122 -4.12 36.85 17.73
C GLN A 122 -2.74 36.45 17.20
N LEU A 123 -2.64 36.15 15.88
CA LEU A 123 -1.36 35.85 15.24
C LEU A 123 -0.39 37.06 15.26
N LYS A 124 -0.90 38.30 15.05
CA LYS A 124 -0.08 39.51 15.15
C LYS A 124 0.46 39.72 16.57
N GLU A 125 -0.29 39.29 17.57
CA GLU A 125 0.14 39.31 18.98
C GLU A 125 1.06 38.14 19.37
N GLY A 126 1.42 37.25 18.43
CA GLY A 126 2.24 36.07 18.68
C GLY A 126 1.53 34.95 19.46
N LYS A 127 0.19 34.99 19.52
CA LYS A 127 -0.61 34.01 20.26
C LYS A 127 -1.05 32.89 19.32
N THR A 128 -1.22 31.68 19.85
CA THR A 128 -1.92 30.60 19.16
C THR A 128 -3.40 30.97 19.00
N PRO A 129 -3.97 30.99 17.78
CA PRO A 129 -5.35 31.39 17.58
C PRO A 129 -6.33 30.42 18.23
N ILE A 130 -7.15 30.93 19.12
CA ILE A 130 -8.24 30.23 19.81
C ILE A 130 -9.50 31.06 19.68
N TYR A 131 -10.66 30.41 19.62
CA TYR A 131 -11.92 31.12 19.57
C TYR A 131 -12.09 31.97 20.85
N ASN A 132 -12.44 33.24 20.67
CA ASN A 132 -12.54 34.24 21.73
C ASN A 132 -13.83 34.14 22.57
N ASN A 133 -14.63 33.09 22.39
CA ASN A 133 -15.90 32.83 23.07
C ASN A 133 -16.98 33.91 22.88
N HIS A 134 -16.91 34.71 21.80
CA HIS A 134 -17.83 35.80 21.51
C HIS A 134 -19.31 35.40 21.63
N CYS A 135 -19.70 34.23 21.08
CA CYS A 135 -21.09 33.78 21.12
C CYS A 135 -21.46 32.95 22.36
N SER A 136 -20.54 32.76 23.32
CA SER A 136 -20.81 31.91 24.47
C SER A 136 -21.81 32.46 25.47
N HIS A 137 -22.07 33.77 25.43
CA HIS A 137 -22.92 34.51 26.37
C HIS A 137 -23.84 35.50 25.65
N LEU A 138 -24.35 35.13 24.47
CA LEU A 138 -25.30 35.99 23.74
C LEU A 138 -26.63 36.14 24.52
N THR A 139 -27.12 37.35 24.56
CA THR A 139 -28.46 37.63 25.04
C THR A 139 -29.52 37.26 23.99
N GLU A 140 -30.76 37.01 24.40
CA GLU A 140 -31.86 36.71 23.48
C GLU A 140 -32.00 37.77 22.39
N LYS A 141 -31.87 39.06 22.74
CA LYS A 141 -31.92 40.18 21.80
C LYS A 141 -30.81 40.07 20.72
N GLN A 142 -29.62 39.70 21.09
CA GLN A 142 -28.51 39.50 20.13
C GLN A 142 -28.76 38.28 19.21
N ILE A 143 -29.32 37.22 19.78
CA ILE A 143 -29.69 36.02 19.01
C ILE A 143 -30.78 36.37 17.98
N GLU A 144 -31.82 37.10 18.39
CA GLU A 144 -32.88 37.56 17.50
C GLU A 144 -32.36 38.48 16.40
N GLN A 145 -31.43 39.39 16.74
CA GLN A 145 -30.76 40.24 15.75
C GLN A 145 -30.03 39.39 14.70
N TYR A 146 -29.17 38.44 15.11
CA TYR A 146 -28.45 37.60 14.16
C TYR A 146 -29.38 36.75 13.29
N LYS A 147 -30.50 36.27 13.86
CA LYS A 147 -31.51 35.55 13.09
C LYS A 147 -32.19 36.47 12.06
N SER A 148 -32.49 37.74 12.44
CA SER A 148 -33.07 38.72 11.53
C SER A 148 -32.10 39.10 10.39
N GLU A 149 -30.81 39.06 10.64
CA GLU A 149 -29.75 39.22 9.64
C GLU A 149 -29.60 37.97 8.72
N GLY A 150 -30.38 36.92 8.94
CA GLY A 150 -30.32 35.66 8.15
C GLY A 150 -29.12 34.77 8.46
N ARG A 151 -28.41 35.03 9.56
CA ARG A 151 -27.23 34.20 9.94
C ARG A 151 -27.66 32.80 10.40
N LYS A 152 -27.09 31.79 9.81
CA LYS A 152 -27.24 30.38 10.21
C LYS A 152 -26.18 30.05 11.25
N PRO A 153 -26.54 29.58 12.45
CA PRO A 153 -25.55 29.27 13.49
C PRO A 153 -24.84 27.97 13.21
N ALA A 154 -23.53 27.93 13.51
CA ALA A 154 -22.81 26.71 13.82
C ALA A 154 -23.04 26.37 15.30
N ILE A 155 -22.68 25.14 15.72
CA ILE A 155 -22.75 24.72 17.12
C ILE A 155 -21.32 24.47 17.63
N ARG A 156 -21.00 25.07 18.79
CA ARG A 156 -19.70 24.90 19.45
C ARG A 156 -19.86 24.15 20.74
N LEU A 157 -18.87 23.30 21.02
CA LEU A 157 -18.68 22.68 22.33
C LEU A 157 -18.02 23.67 23.28
N ARG A 158 -18.52 23.74 24.52
CA ARG A 158 -17.84 24.43 25.62
C ARG A 158 -16.72 23.56 26.13
N VAL A 159 -15.49 24.08 26.15
CA VAL A 159 -14.31 23.40 26.67
C VAL A 159 -13.95 24.02 28.03
N PRO A 160 -13.62 23.21 29.04
CA PRO A 160 -13.11 23.75 30.30
C PRO A 160 -11.91 24.68 30.05
N LYS A 161 -11.88 25.83 30.72
CA LYS A 161 -10.75 26.78 30.58
C LYS A 161 -9.48 26.29 31.25
N ASP A 162 -9.68 25.57 32.34
CA ASP A 162 -8.58 25.05 33.17
C ASP A 162 -8.50 23.51 33.07
N GLY A 163 -7.32 22.99 33.32
CA GLY A 163 -7.07 21.55 33.32
C GLY A 163 -6.26 21.07 32.11
N VAL A 164 -6.14 19.77 32.03
CA VAL A 164 -5.29 19.09 31.06
C VAL A 164 -6.07 17.94 30.43
N PHE A 165 -5.98 17.80 29.12
CA PHE A 165 -6.38 16.60 28.40
C PHE A 165 -5.16 15.68 28.27
N ALA A 166 -5.09 14.68 29.17
CA ALA A 166 -3.99 13.73 29.21
C ALA A 166 -4.47 12.31 28.84
N PHE A 167 -3.64 11.56 28.18
CA PHE A 167 -3.87 10.15 27.83
C PHE A 167 -2.55 9.42 27.61
N ASP A 168 -2.56 8.11 27.85
CA ASP A 168 -1.43 7.24 27.56
C ASP A 168 -1.60 6.64 26.16
N ASP A 169 -0.79 7.12 25.22
CA ASP A 169 -0.78 6.62 23.85
C ASP A 169 0.03 5.32 23.75
N MET A 170 -0.51 4.31 23.08
CA MET A 170 0.12 2.99 22.96
C MET A 170 1.47 2.99 22.22
N VAL A 171 1.78 4.06 21.48
CA VAL A 171 3.00 4.20 20.68
C VAL A 171 3.88 5.32 21.23
N ARG A 172 3.29 6.45 21.65
CA ARG A 172 4.00 7.67 22.02
C ARG A 172 4.15 7.87 23.53
N GLY A 173 3.56 6.98 24.34
CA GLY A 173 3.57 7.11 25.79
C GLY A 173 2.64 8.21 26.28
N HIS A 174 2.99 8.86 27.37
CA HIS A 174 2.18 9.88 27.98
C HIS A 174 2.14 11.17 27.16
N VAL A 175 0.92 11.66 26.86
CA VAL A 175 0.68 12.87 26.05
C VAL A 175 -0.30 13.78 26.79
N GLU A 176 0.04 15.07 26.88
CA GLU A 176 -0.75 16.10 27.55
C GLU A 176 -0.98 17.31 26.67
N PHE A 177 -2.19 17.88 26.78
CA PHE A 177 -2.56 19.14 26.14
C PHE A 177 -3.28 20.04 27.16
N GLN A 178 -2.83 21.28 27.30
CA GLN A 178 -3.52 22.25 28.15
C GLN A 178 -4.91 22.58 27.59
N ALA A 179 -5.95 22.53 28.40
CA ALA A 179 -7.33 22.78 27.99
C ALA A 179 -7.50 24.19 27.40
N ALA A 180 -6.79 25.16 27.97
CA ALA A 180 -6.74 26.53 27.46
C ALA A 180 -6.27 26.62 25.99
N GLY A 181 -5.39 25.68 25.56
CA GLY A 181 -4.91 25.61 24.16
C GLY A 181 -5.89 24.95 23.20
N VAL A 182 -6.92 24.28 23.68
CA VAL A 182 -7.96 23.65 22.84
C VAL A 182 -9.06 24.66 22.50
N GLY A 183 -9.57 25.40 23.52
CA GLY A 183 -10.65 26.37 23.40
C GLY A 183 -11.97 25.77 22.85
N ASP A 184 -13.02 26.58 22.83
CA ASP A 184 -14.32 26.17 22.29
C ASP A 184 -14.24 26.00 20.77
N PHE A 185 -14.69 24.86 20.26
CA PHE A 185 -14.59 24.54 18.84
C PHE A 185 -15.93 24.08 18.25
N ILE A 186 -16.06 24.25 16.93
CA ILE A 186 -17.27 23.84 16.19
C ILE A 186 -17.38 22.31 16.20
N ILE A 187 -18.57 21.83 16.54
CA ILE A 187 -18.96 20.41 16.46
C ILE A 187 -19.96 20.16 15.33
N VAL A 188 -20.79 21.16 14.96
CA VAL A 188 -21.66 21.10 13.79
C VAL A 188 -21.53 22.41 13.02
N LYS A 189 -21.37 22.31 11.71
CA LYS A 189 -21.30 23.46 10.80
C LYS A 189 -22.67 24.11 10.63
N SER A 190 -22.71 25.33 10.09
CA SER A 190 -23.96 26.09 9.81
C SER A 190 -24.87 25.44 8.75
N ASP A 191 -24.36 24.47 7.99
CA ASP A 191 -25.12 23.63 7.06
C ASP A 191 -25.76 22.39 7.74
N GLY A 192 -25.52 22.19 9.04
CA GLY A 192 -26.04 21.06 9.82
C GLY A 192 -25.16 19.80 9.77
N ILE A 193 -24.06 19.85 9.03
CA ILE A 193 -23.16 18.68 8.92
C ILE A 193 -22.19 18.68 10.11
N PRO A 194 -22.06 17.56 10.85
CA PRO A 194 -21.08 17.44 11.93
C PRO A 194 -19.65 17.51 11.40
N VAL A 195 -18.75 18.08 12.20
CA VAL A 195 -17.33 18.05 11.89
C VAL A 195 -16.72 16.71 12.26
N TYR A 196 -15.59 16.37 11.64
CA TYR A 196 -14.87 15.12 11.83
C TYR A 196 -14.73 14.71 13.31
N ASN A 197 -14.19 15.60 14.17
CA ASN A 197 -13.95 15.27 15.57
C ASN A 197 -15.21 14.89 16.35
N PHE A 198 -16.36 15.43 15.98
CA PHE A 198 -17.63 15.13 16.63
C PHE A 198 -18.21 13.80 16.12
N ALA A 199 -18.29 13.64 14.81
CA ALA A 199 -18.84 12.42 14.21
C ALA A 199 -18.08 11.18 14.63
N VAL A 200 -16.75 11.21 14.58
CA VAL A 200 -15.90 10.06 14.94
C VAL A 200 -16.08 9.61 16.40
N VAL A 201 -16.28 10.55 17.33
CA VAL A 201 -16.50 10.21 18.74
C VAL A 201 -17.85 9.50 18.95
N ILE A 202 -18.91 10.04 18.33
CA ILE A 202 -20.25 9.41 18.41
C ILE A 202 -20.21 8.00 17.83
N ASP A 203 -19.53 7.85 16.70
CA ASP A 203 -19.41 6.56 16.02
C ASP A 203 -18.59 5.57 16.83
N ASP A 204 -17.41 5.94 17.29
CA ASP A 204 -16.54 5.06 18.06
C ASP A 204 -17.22 4.64 19.37
N ALA A 205 -17.93 5.55 20.05
CA ALA A 205 -18.68 5.23 21.27
C ALA A 205 -19.87 4.28 20.97
N SER A 206 -20.71 4.62 19.98
CA SER A 206 -21.92 3.83 19.67
C SER A 206 -21.59 2.47 19.04
N MET A 207 -20.43 2.33 18.39
CA MET A 207 -19.95 1.07 17.81
C MET A 207 -19.12 0.25 18.80
N GLY A 208 -18.92 0.74 20.03
CA GLY A 208 -18.19 0.02 21.08
C GLY A 208 -16.69 -0.13 20.82
N ILE A 209 -16.09 0.83 20.12
CA ILE A 209 -14.65 0.83 19.83
C ILE A 209 -13.87 0.99 21.15
N THR A 210 -12.96 0.09 21.41
CA THR A 210 -12.13 0.10 22.63
C THR A 210 -10.74 0.66 22.40
N HIS A 211 -10.23 0.56 21.16
CA HIS A 211 -8.90 1.03 20.80
C HIS A 211 -8.95 1.77 19.45
N VAL A 212 -8.35 2.94 19.40
CA VAL A 212 -8.27 3.83 18.24
C VAL A 212 -6.85 3.90 17.76
N ILE A 213 -6.49 3.08 16.77
CA ILE A 213 -5.17 3.08 16.13
C ILE A 213 -5.28 3.83 14.81
N ARG A 214 -4.47 4.88 14.63
CA ARG A 214 -4.53 5.78 13.47
C ARG A 214 -3.21 6.50 13.23
N ALA A 215 -3.08 7.21 12.10
CA ALA A 215 -1.89 8.00 11.80
C ALA A 215 -1.71 9.17 12.78
N GLU A 216 -0.47 9.51 13.07
CA GLU A 216 -0.08 10.56 14.03
C GLU A 216 -0.58 11.97 13.67
N GLU A 217 -0.91 12.23 12.41
CA GLU A 217 -1.50 13.50 11.99
C GLU A 217 -2.82 13.82 12.71
N HIS A 218 -3.43 12.79 13.32
CA HIS A 218 -4.61 12.94 14.17
C HIS A 218 -4.29 13.18 15.66
N LEU A 219 -3.03 13.21 16.05
CA LEU A 219 -2.65 13.41 17.46
C LEU A 219 -3.20 14.72 18.01
N SER A 220 -3.13 15.81 17.24
CA SER A 220 -3.69 17.13 17.60
C SER A 220 -5.21 17.18 17.64
N ASN A 221 -5.91 16.18 17.09
CA ASN A 221 -7.36 16.04 17.18
C ASN A 221 -7.80 15.38 18.49
N THR A 222 -6.94 14.58 19.09
CA THR A 222 -7.27 13.75 20.27
C THR A 222 -7.79 14.55 21.45
N PRO A 223 -7.20 15.70 21.86
CA PRO A 223 -7.74 16.48 22.97
C PRO A 223 -9.17 17.00 22.72
N ARG A 224 -9.51 17.37 21.47
CA ARG A 224 -10.89 17.76 21.11
C ARG A 224 -11.85 16.58 21.22
N GLN A 225 -11.41 15.39 20.81
CA GLN A 225 -12.22 14.19 20.92
C GLN A 225 -12.42 13.78 22.37
N ILE A 226 -11.36 13.84 23.22
CA ILE A 226 -11.47 13.59 24.66
C ILE A 226 -12.49 14.57 25.29
N ALA A 227 -12.45 15.85 24.93
CA ALA A 227 -13.44 16.83 25.40
C ALA A 227 -14.88 16.44 25.04
N ILE A 228 -15.11 15.90 23.83
CA ILE A 228 -16.43 15.44 23.38
C ILE A 228 -16.84 14.17 24.16
N TYR A 229 -15.94 13.18 24.33
CA TYR A 229 -16.18 11.98 25.15
C TYR A 229 -16.63 12.37 26.56
N GLN A 230 -15.88 13.28 27.21
CA GLN A 230 -16.17 13.76 28.57
C GLN A 230 -17.50 14.52 28.62
N ALA A 231 -17.76 15.40 27.67
CA ALA A 231 -19.00 16.16 27.62
C ALA A 231 -20.23 15.26 27.49
N LEU A 232 -20.15 14.19 26.72
CA LEU A 232 -21.22 13.21 26.53
C LEU A 232 -21.22 12.09 27.58
N GLY A 233 -20.23 12.03 28.47
CA GLY A 233 -20.09 10.95 29.46
C GLY A 233 -19.83 9.59 28.83
N TYR A 234 -19.18 9.55 27.69
CA TYR A 234 -18.78 8.31 27.02
C TYR A 234 -17.43 7.83 27.55
N GLU A 235 -17.23 6.53 27.51
CA GLU A 235 -15.94 5.93 27.84
C GLU A 235 -14.90 6.27 26.77
N ILE A 236 -13.73 6.77 27.21
CA ILE A 236 -12.64 7.16 26.33
C ILE A 236 -11.88 5.89 25.89
N PRO A 237 -11.73 5.62 24.58
CA PRO A 237 -10.96 4.48 24.09
C PRO A 237 -9.46 4.69 24.34
N LYS A 238 -8.67 3.61 24.27
CA LYS A 238 -7.22 3.72 24.23
C LYS A 238 -6.78 4.21 22.86
N PHE A 239 -5.82 5.12 22.82
CA PHE A 239 -5.30 5.68 21.56
C PHE A 239 -3.93 5.09 21.23
N GLY A 240 -3.64 4.97 19.93
CA GLY A 240 -2.33 4.64 19.38
C GLY A 240 -2.09 5.42 18.09
N HIS A 241 -1.13 6.34 18.11
CA HIS A 241 -0.81 7.18 16.96
C HIS A 241 0.47 6.66 16.29
N ILE A 242 0.29 5.96 15.16
CA ILE A 242 1.40 5.40 14.39
C ILE A 242 2.07 6.51 13.57
N SER A 243 3.39 6.42 13.44
CA SER A 243 4.24 7.39 12.72
C SER A 243 3.84 7.56 11.24
N LEU A 244 4.36 8.58 10.57
CA LEU A 244 4.16 8.76 9.12
C LEU A 244 5.02 7.78 8.31
N ILE A 245 4.64 7.61 7.04
CA ILE A 245 5.50 7.01 6.03
C ILE A 245 6.10 8.16 5.21
N LEU A 246 7.42 8.24 5.19
CA LEU A 246 8.19 9.23 4.46
C LEU A 246 8.76 8.63 3.17
N GLY A 247 8.99 9.46 2.17
CA GLY A 247 9.81 9.11 1.02
C GLY A 247 11.31 9.15 1.36
N SER A 248 12.15 8.82 0.38
CA SER A 248 13.60 8.86 0.51
C SER A 248 14.16 10.26 0.81
N ASP A 249 13.40 11.32 0.54
CA ASP A 249 13.71 12.72 0.85
C ASP A 249 13.27 13.14 2.26
N HIS A 250 12.85 12.19 3.11
CA HIS A 250 12.34 12.42 4.46
C HIS A 250 11.11 13.36 4.53
N LYS A 251 10.36 13.49 3.43
CA LYS A 251 9.09 14.20 3.40
C LYS A 251 7.94 13.20 3.29
N LYS A 252 6.74 13.61 3.71
CA LYS A 252 5.54 12.77 3.59
C LYS A 252 5.44 12.16 2.20
N MET A 253 5.27 10.84 2.12
CA MET A 253 5.22 10.12 0.86
C MET A 253 4.12 10.65 -0.05
N SER A 254 4.44 10.83 -1.32
CA SER A 254 3.57 11.39 -2.36
C SER A 254 3.91 10.79 -3.72
N LYS A 255 3.09 11.02 -4.74
CA LYS A 255 3.26 10.49 -6.11
C LYS A 255 4.65 10.71 -6.74
N ARG A 256 5.38 11.74 -6.33
CA ARG A 256 6.76 11.98 -6.80
C ARG A 256 7.78 10.93 -6.34
N HIS A 257 7.43 10.12 -5.34
CA HIS A 257 8.28 9.04 -4.82
C HIS A 257 7.95 7.66 -5.44
N GLY A 258 7.16 7.63 -6.52
CA GLY A 258 6.72 6.42 -7.20
C GLY A 258 5.29 6.02 -6.84
N ALA A 259 5.01 4.73 -6.93
CA ALA A 259 3.69 4.17 -6.60
C ALA A 259 3.34 4.44 -5.13
N THR A 260 2.15 4.97 -4.91
CA THR A 260 1.67 5.35 -3.57
C THR A 260 0.39 4.66 -3.15
N SER A 261 -0.34 4.08 -4.11
CA SER A 261 -1.59 3.36 -3.86
C SER A 261 -1.38 1.84 -3.91
N VAL A 262 -2.19 1.12 -3.16
CA VAL A 262 -2.19 -0.34 -3.16
C VAL A 262 -2.49 -0.92 -4.55
N ASP A 263 -3.38 -0.26 -5.31
CA ASP A 263 -3.76 -0.72 -6.65
C ASP A 263 -2.62 -0.63 -7.66
N GLU A 264 -1.71 0.35 -7.50
CA GLU A 264 -0.50 0.44 -8.35
C GLU A 264 0.42 -0.78 -8.13
N TYR A 265 0.67 -1.19 -6.88
CA TYR A 265 1.47 -2.39 -6.59
C TYR A 265 0.79 -3.66 -7.09
N ARG A 266 -0.53 -3.77 -6.92
CA ARG A 266 -1.32 -4.88 -7.48
C ARG A 266 -1.16 -4.96 -8.99
N LYS A 267 -1.28 -3.83 -9.70
CA LYS A 267 -1.12 -3.75 -11.16
C LYS A 267 0.30 -4.06 -11.63
N MET A 268 1.30 -3.80 -10.82
CA MET A 268 2.69 -4.20 -11.09
C MET A 268 2.94 -5.70 -10.84
N GLY A 269 1.98 -6.43 -10.28
CA GLY A 269 2.12 -7.86 -10.01
C GLY A 269 2.94 -8.18 -8.77
N TYR A 270 2.91 -7.30 -7.76
CA TYR A 270 3.37 -7.66 -6.41
C TYR A 270 2.40 -8.63 -5.76
N LEU A 271 2.93 -9.50 -4.93
CA LEU A 271 2.13 -10.47 -4.17
C LEU A 271 1.51 -9.80 -2.93
N PRO A 272 0.23 -10.04 -2.65
CA PRO A 272 -0.45 -9.38 -1.52
C PRO A 272 0.23 -9.67 -0.18
N ASP A 273 0.69 -10.90 0.07
CA ASP A 273 1.36 -11.25 1.32
C ASP A 273 2.73 -10.60 1.47
N ALA A 274 3.44 -10.36 0.37
CA ALA A 274 4.70 -9.61 0.38
C ALA A 274 4.47 -8.13 0.73
N VAL A 275 3.42 -7.52 0.16
CA VAL A 275 3.04 -6.13 0.48
C VAL A 275 2.59 -6.02 1.95
N VAL A 276 1.81 -6.97 2.45
CA VAL A 276 1.39 -7.02 3.86
C VAL A 276 2.60 -7.15 4.78
N ASN A 277 3.51 -8.05 4.49
CA ASN A 277 4.75 -8.24 5.28
C ASN A 277 5.57 -6.95 5.30
N TYR A 278 5.79 -6.33 4.14
CA TYR A 278 6.54 -5.08 4.05
C TYR A 278 5.89 -3.94 4.83
N LEU A 279 4.57 -3.74 4.67
CA LEU A 279 3.81 -2.72 5.39
C LEU A 279 3.83 -2.94 6.90
N ALA A 280 3.86 -4.19 7.36
CA ALA A 280 4.01 -4.49 8.79
C ALA A 280 5.37 -4.00 9.32
N LEU A 281 6.45 -4.23 8.58
CA LEU A 281 7.80 -3.80 8.95
C LEU A 281 8.00 -2.28 8.87
N LEU A 282 7.10 -1.54 8.20
CA LEU A 282 7.13 -0.08 8.20
C LEU A 282 6.61 0.49 9.54
N GLY A 283 7.51 0.55 10.51
CA GLY A 283 7.23 1.09 11.84
C GLY A 283 6.92 0.05 12.91
N TRP A 284 6.94 -1.25 12.62
CA TRP A 284 6.94 -2.31 13.62
C TRP A 284 8.22 -3.14 13.51
N SER A 285 8.80 -3.49 14.65
CA SER A 285 10.02 -4.29 14.73
C SER A 285 9.72 -5.66 15.33
N PRO A 286 9.95 -6.77 14.63
CA PRO A 286 9.80 -8.13 15.16
C PRO A 286 10.85 -8.43 16.25
N LYS A 287 10.69 -9.55 16.93
CA LYS A 287 11.74 -10.10 17.79
C LYS A 287 12.82 -10.72 16.90
N GLY A 288 14.06 -10.30 17.09
CA GLY A 288 15.20 -10.78 16.28
C GLY A 288 15.31 -10.05 14.94
N GLU A 289 16.02 -10.66 14.00
CA GLU A 289 16.41 -10.07 12.70
C GLU A 289 15.59 -10.59 11.50
N ARG A 290 14.58 -11.41 11.77
CA ARG A 290 13.74 -11.99 10.72
C ARG A 290 12.90 -10.91 10.04
N GLU A 291 12.82 -10.95 8.71
CA GLU A 291 12.09 -9.99 7.90
C GLU A 291 11.00 -10.62 7.02
N ILE A 292 10.99 -11.94 6.89
CA ILE A 292 9.99 -12.67 6.09
C ILE A 292 9.10 -13.47 7.03
N PHE A 293 7.79 -13.19 6.98
CA PHE A 293 6.79 -13.76 7.88
C PHE A 293 5.61 -14.30 7.07
N SER A 294 5.04 -15.42 7.47
CA SER A 294 3.70 -15.78 7.05
C SER A 294 2.67 -14.84 7.70
N ARG A 295 1.46 -14.86 7.21
CA ARG A 295 0.35 -14.08 7.78
C ARG A 295 0.06 -14.49 9.23
N GLU A 296 0.08 -15.78 9.51
CA GLU A 296 -0.11 -16.36 10.84
C GLU A 296 0.99 -15.93 11.80
N GLU A 297 2.23 -15.91 11.32
CA GLU A 297 3.39 -15.45 12.10
C GLU A 297 3.26 -13.95 12.41
N LEU A 298 2.86 -13.12 11.43
CA LEU A 298 2.59 -11.70 11.68
C LEU A 298 1.51 -11.52 12.74
N ILE A 299 0.39 -12.25 12.65
CA ILE A 299 -0.68 -12.19 13.66
C ILE A 299 -0.16 -12.58 15.04
N SER A 300 0.62 -13.65 15.14
CA SER A 300 1.10 -14.16 16.42
C SER A 300 2.16 -13.26 17.08
N GLU A 301 3.01 -12.60 16.29
CA GLU A 301 4.14 -11.81 16.79
C GLU A 301 3.85 -10.31 16.91
N PHE A 302 2.80 -9.81 16.22
CA PHE A 302 2.49 -8.38 16.21
C PHE A 302 2.14 -7.86 17.59
N SER A 303 2.77 -6.74 17.98
CA SER A 303 2.49 -6.08 19.25
C SER A 303 2.63 -4.57 19.10
N MET A 304 1.64 -3.83 19.58
CA MET A 304 1.66 -2.36 19.62
C MET A 304 2.84 -1.82 20.45
N LYS A 305 3.33 -2.57 21.44
CA LYS A 305 4.50 -2.19 22.25
C LYS A 305 5.80 -2.12 21.44
N ARG A 306 5.83 -2.72 20.24
CA ARG A 306 6.99 -2.74 19.35
C ARG A 306 6.79 -1.86 18.10
N VAL A 307 5.71 -1.09 18.07
CA VAL A 307 5.49 -0.07 17.05
C VAL A 307 6.32 1.17 17.42
N SER A 308 7.12 1.64 16.46
CA SER A 308 8.00 2.79 16.63
C SER A 308 7.23 4.11 16.57
N ALA A 309 7.58 5.05 17.44
CA ALA A 309 7.13 6.43 17.36
C ALA A 309 7.87 7.23 16.27
N ASN A 310 9.01 6.75 15.79
CA ASN A 310 9.78 7.42 14.72
C ASN A 310 9.18 7.11 13.36
N ASP A 311 9.26 8.10 12.46
CA ASP A 311 8.80 7.95 11.09
C ASP A 311 9.53 6.81 10.36
N ALA A 312 8.79 6.13 9.51
CA ALA A 312 9.31 5.03 8.68
C ALA A 312 9.58 5.53 7.27
N VAL A 313 10.78 5.31 6.76
CA VAL A 313 11.13 5.66 5.36
C VAL A 313 10.73 4.50 4.46
N PHE A 314 9.99 4.79 3.39
CA PHE A 314 9.63 3.81 2.38
C PHE A 314 10.85 3.49 1.51
N ASP A 315 11.18 2.22 1.43
CA ASP A 315 12.29 1.67 0.66
C ASP A 315 11.76 0.67 -0.38
N ILE A 316 11.79 1.07 -1.65
CA ILE A 316 11.31 0.24 -2.77
C ILE A 316 12.20 -0.98 -3.00
N GLU A 317 13.51 -0.86 -2.79
CA GLU A 317 14.43 -1.98 -2.96
C GLU A 317 14.17 -3.07 -1.91
N LYS A 318 13.86 -2.66 -0.68
CA LYS A 318 13.44 -3.59 0.36
C LYS A 318 12.11 -4.27 0.04
N LEU A 319 11.13 -3.53 -0.49
CA LEU A 319 9.86 -4.13 -0.95
C LEU A 319 10.11 -5.12 -2.08
N ASN A 320 10.93 -4.76 -3.07
CA ASN A 320 11.33 -5.66 -4.17
C ASN A 320 11.97 -6.94 -3.64
N TRP A 321 12.92 -6.81 -2.73
CA TRP A 321 13.59 -7.95 -2.11
C TRP A 321 12.61 -8.85 -1.34
N ILE A 322 11.72 -8.26 -0.53
CA ILE A 322 10.69 -9.03 0.18
C ILE A 322 9.80 -9.76 -0.83
N ASN A 323 9.28 -9.04 -1.84
CA ASN A 323 8.43 -9.67 -2.85
C ASN A 323 9.14 -10.81 -3.58
N PHE A 324 10.42 -10.64 -3.91
CA PHE A 324 11.24 -11.69 -4.49
C PHE A 324 11.34 -12.95 -3.60
N GLN A 325 11.46 -12.79 -2.26
CA GLN A 325 11.46 -13.94 -1.36
C GLN A 325 10.12 -14.71 -1.37
N TYR A 326 9.00 -14.02 -1.59
CA TYR A 326 7.70 -14.67 -1.77
C TYR A 326 7.55 -15.29 -3.16
N MET A 327 7.98 -14.59 -4.22
CA MET A 327 7.99 -15.11 -5.59
C MET A 327 8.76 -16.43 -5.70
N LYS A 328 9.90 -16.56 -5.02
CA LYS A 328 10.71 -17.80 -4.98
C LYS A 328 10.01 -18.99 -4.35
N LYS A 329 8.98 -18.77 -3.54
CA LYS A 329 8.21 -19.84 -2.90
C LYS A 329 7.06 -20.34 -3.77
N LEU A 330 6.73 -19.64 -4.85
CA LEU A 330 5.68 -20.03 -5.76
C LEU A 330 6.06 -21.31 -6.54
N SER A 331 5.08 -22.16 -6.77
CA SER A 331 5.19 -23.25 -7.74
C SER A 331 5.28 -22.69 -9.18
N PRO A 332 5.71 -23.50 -10.16
CA PRO A 332 5.71 -23.10 -11.56
C PRO A 332 4.34 -22.60 -12.05
N ASP A 333 3.26 -23.25 -11.63
CA ASP A 333 1.90 -22.88 -11.99
C ASP A 333 1.50 -21.53 -11.40
N GLU A 334 1.75 -21.30 -10.11
CA GLU A 334 1.46 -20.04 -9.44
C GLU A 334 2.26 -18.87 -10.03
N LEU A 335 3.56 -19.09 -10.29
CA LEU A 335 4.42 -18.09 -10.92
C LEU A 335 3.92 -17.74 -12.33
N PHE A 336 3.49 -18.74 -13.09
CA PHE A 336 2.90 -18.53 -14.41
C PHE A 336 1.62 -17.70 -14.33
N GLN A 337 0.74 -17.92 -13.34
CA GLN A 337 -0.47 -17.10 -13.15
C GLN A 337 -0.13 -15.63 -12.84
N VAL A 338 0.94 -15.37 -12.13
CA VAL A 338 1.43 -14.00 -11.89
C VAL A 338 1.95 -13.37 -13.18
N ALA A 339 2.65 -14.13 -14.02
CA ALA A 339 3.31 -13.66 -15.25
C ALA A 339 2.34 -13.48 -16.42
N LEU A 340 1.34 -14.35 -16.56
CA LEU A 340 0.47 -14.45 -17.73
C LEU A 340 -0.22 -13.14 -18.14
N PRO A 341 -0.81 -12.34 -17.21
CA PRO A 341 -1.43 -11.07 -17.57
C PRO A 341 -0.47 -10.12 -18.30
N PHE A 342 0.79 -10.06 -17.88
CA PHE A 342 1.81 -9.19 -18.46
C PHE A 342 2.29 -9.70 -19.82
N LEU A 343 2.34 -11.02 -20.03
CA LEU A 343 2.64 -11.60 -21.34
C LEU A 343 1.54 -11.31 -22.37
N VAL A 344 0.28 -11.32 -21.93
CA VAL A 344 -0.88 -10.96 -22.77
C VAL A 344 -0.85 -9.47 -23.10
N GLU A 345 -0.62 -8.61 -22.10
CA GLU A 345 -0.54 -7.16 -22.26
C GLU A 345 0.61 -6.74 -23.20
N ALA A 346 1.75 -7.41 -23.10
CA ALA A 346 2.90 -7.20 -23.99
C ALA A 346 2.68 -7.73 -25.42
N GLY A 347 1.56 -8.41 -25.68
CA GLY A 347 1.25 -8.99 -27.00
C GLY A 347 2.07 -10.24 -27.35
N TYR A 348 2.76 -10.84 -26.39
CA TYR A 348 3.54 -12.06 -26.64
C TYR A 348 2.66 -13.29 -26.82
N VAL A 349 1.48 -13.28 -26.23
CA VAL A 349 0.51 -14.38 -26.33
C VAL A 349 -0.93 -13.85 -26.39
N SER A 350 -1.81 -14.65 -26.99
CA SER A 350 -3.27 -14.41 -27.00
C SER A 350 -3.98 -15.60 -26.38
N LEU A 351 -5.06 -15.34 -25.66
CA LEU A 351 -5.89 -16.37 -25.05
C LEU A 351 -6.98 -16.84 -26.03
N PRO A 352 -7.42 -18.11 -25.97
CA PRO A 352 -6.91 -19.18 -25.11
C PRO A 352 -5.56 -19.76 -25.59
N LEU A 353 -4.76 -20.32 -24.68
CA LEU A 353 -3.53 -21.02 -24.99
C LEU A 353 -3.79 -22.50 -25.31
N SER A 354 -2.99 -23.09 -26.21
CA SER A 354 -2.91 -24.55 -26.30
C SER A 354 -2.13 -25.12 -25.10
N LEU A 355 -2.38 -26.38 -24.74
CA LEU A 355 -1.68 -27.04 -23.63
C LEU A 355 -0.15 -27.03 -23.82
N GLU A 356 0.32 -27.27 -25.03
CA GLU A 356 1.74 -27.24 -25.36
C GLU A 356 2.35 -25.84 -25.17
N LYS A 357 1.64 -24.79 -25.65
CA LYS A 357 2.09 -23.39 -25.50
C LYS A 357 2.09 -22.97 -24.04
N GLU A 358 1.09 -23.37 -23.28
CA GLU A 358 1.01 -23.09 -21.85
C GLU A 358 2.18 -23.73 -21.09
N GLN A 359 2.46 -25.02 -21.36
CA GLN A 359 3.58 -25.70 -20.71
C GLN A 359 4.90 -25.02 -21.06
N TRP A 360 5.14 -24.73 -22.31
CA TRP A 360 6.34 -24.01 -22.74
C TRP A 360 6.49 -22.64 -22.07
N LEU A 361 5.42 -21.89 -21.92
CA LEU A 361 5.43 -20.61 -21.21
C LEU A 361 5.76 -20.78 -19.73
N LYS A 362 5.20 -21.80 -19.07
CA LYS A 362 5.55 -22.13 -17.68
C LYS A 362 7.04 -22.38 -17.52
N ASP A 363 7.61 -23.17 -18.43
CA ASP A 363 9.04 -23.48 -18.42
C ASP A 363 9.89 -22.23 -18.68
N VAL A 364 9.49 -21.36 -19.61
CA VAL A 364 10.18 -20.08 -19.90
C VAL A 364 10.11 -19.13 -18.70
N VAL A 365 8.95 -18.95 -18.07
CA VAL A 365 8.79 -18.08 -16.89
C VAL A 365 9.58 -18.65 -15.71
N TRP A 366 9.54 -19.98 -15.52
CA TRP A 366 10.30 -20.63 -14.48
C TRP A 366 11.82 -20.51 -14.69
N PHE A 367 12.28 -20.51 -15.91
CA PHE A 367 13.68 -20.32 -16.25
C PHE A 367 14.20 -18.93 -15.85
N VAL A 368 13.39 -17.88 -15.98
CA VAL A 368 13.78 -16.50 -15.63
C VAL A 368 13.41 -16.09 -14.20
N ARG A 369 12.84 -16.98 -13.37
CA ARG A 369 12.30 -16.69 -12.04
C ARG A 369 13.25 -15.96 -11.10
N ASP A 370 14.54 -16.24 -11.20
CA ASP A 370 15.56 -15.63 -10.33
C ASP A 370 15.85 -14.15 -10.67
N HIS A 371 15.24 -13.64 -11.74
CA HIS A 371 15.32 -12.25 -12.20
C HIS A 371 13.96 -11.50 -12.07
N LEU A 372 12.93 -12.16 -11.50
CA LEU A 372 11.60 -11.58 -11.36
C LEU A 372 11.35 -11.11 -9.93
N TYR A 373 11.45 -9.81 -9.69
CA TYR A 373 11.09 -9.21 -8.40
C TYR A 373 9.58 -8.98 -8.29
N TYR A 374 8.87 -8.80 -9.41
CA TYR A 374 7.41 -8.66 -9.50
C TYR A 374 6.95 -8.95 -10.93
N GLY A 375 5.65 -9.19 -11.11
CA GLY A 375 5.07 -9.72 -12.35
C GLY A 375 5.34 -8.89 -13.60
N ALA A 376 5.27 -7.55 -13.51
CA ALA A 376 5.46 -6.67 -14.67
C ALA A 376 6.88 -6.72 -15.28
N GLN A 377 7.85 -7.33 -14.61
CA GLN A 377 9.18 -7.55 -15.18
C GLN A 377 9.24 -8.74 -16.13
N THR A 378 8.19 -9.58 -16.18
CA THR A 378 8.18 -10.80 -17.00
C THR A 378 8.43 -10.52 -18.49
N PRO A 379 7.75 -9.58 -19.15
CA PRO A 379 7.95 -9.37 -20.59
C PRO A 379 9.40 -9.09 -20.98
N GLU A 380 10.08 -8.23 -20.23
CA GLU A 380 11.49 -7.89 -20.53
C GLU A 380 12.42 -9.09 -20.32
N ASN A 381 12.20 -9.87 -19.25
CA ASN A 381 13.05 -11.02 -18.93
C ASN A 381 12.85 -12.21 -19.89
N VAL A 382 11.66 -12.35 -20.50
CA VAL A 382 11.39 -13.43 -21.45
C VAL A 382 11.50 -13.01 -22.92
N LYS A 383 11.76 -11.74 -23.19
CA LYS A 383 11.79 -11.13 -24.52
C LYS A 383 12.57 -11.93 -25.55
N ILE A 384 13.73 -12.47 -25.17
CA ILE A 384 14.62 -13.28 -26.04
C ILE A 384 13.92 -14.52 -26.61
N PHE A 385 12.90 -15.05 -25.90
CA PHE A 385 12.14 -16.21 -26.38
C PHE A 385 11.11 -15.85 -27.44
N PHE A 386 10.78 -14.57 -27.64
CA PHE A 386 9.81 -14.08 -28.61
C PHE A 386 10.45 -13.32 -29.78
N GLU A 387 11.64 -12.78 -29.60
CA GLU A 387 12.40 -12.13 -30.68
C GLU A 387 12.88 -13.14 -31.71
N THR A 388 12.87 -12.73 -32.97
CA THR A 388 13.30 -13.55 -34.11
C THR A 388 14.79 -13.44 -34.37
N HIS A 389 15.37 -12.25 -34.09
CA HIS A 389 16.81 -12.00 -34.33
C HIS A 389 17.34 -11.00 -33.29
N PRO A 390 18.30 -11.40 -32.46
CA PRO A 390 18.97 -10.47 -31.57
C PRO A 390 19.83 -9.47 -32.39
N LYS A 391 19.67 -8.19 -32.11
CA LYS A 391 20.51 -7.15 -32.75
C LYS A 391 21.84 -7.03 -32.00
N ILE A 392 22.92 -7.39 -32.65
CA ILE A 392 24.28 -7.22 -32.11
C ILE A 392 24.82 -5.86 -32.59
N THR A 393 24.76 -4.84 -31.74
CA THR A 393 25.19 -3.47 -32.09
C THR A 393 26.45 -3.02 -31.32
N ASP A 394 26.75 -3.69 -30.23
CA ASP A 394 27.89 -3.38 -29.37
C ASP A 394 29.21 -3.77 -30.05
N LYS A 395 30.19 -2.84 -30.07
CA LYS A 395 31.48 -3.03 -30.74
C LYS A 395 32.31 -4.16 -30.14
N GLU A 396 32.25 -4.36 -28.82
CA GLU A 396 32.99 -5.41 -28.14
C GLU A 396 32.41 -6.80 -28.49
N LYS A 397 31.07 -6.91 -28.49
CA LYS A 397 30.37 -8.14 -28.91
C LYS A 397 30.65 -8.48 -30.37
N ILE A 398 30.63 -7.49 -31.25
CA ILE A 398 30.99 -7.66 -32.67
C ILE A 398 32.46 -8.10 -32.80
N SER A 399 33.36 -7.56 -32.00
CA SER A 399 34.78 -7.99 -31.99
C SER A 399 34.93 -9.47 -31.59
N ILE A 400 34.16 -9.92 -30.59
CA ILE A 400 34.14 -11.34 -30.19
C ILE A 400 33.62 -12.21 -31.33
N MET A 401 32.55 -11.82 -32.00
CA MET A 401 31.96 -12.55 -33.13
C MET A 401 32.93 -12.68 -34.32
N LYS A 402 33.73 -11.63 -34.59
CA LYS A 402 34.71 -11.58 -35.69
C LYS A 402 35.99 -12.41 -35.44
N GLN A 403 36.16 -13.01 -34.29
CA GLN A 403 37.30 -13.90 -34.06
C GLN A 403 37.17 -15.17 -34.95
N GLU A 404 38.24 -15.62 -35.55
CA GLU A 404 38.26 -16.77 -36.44
C GLU A 404 37.64 -18.03 -35.81
N ASN A 405 37.91 -18.23 -34.54
CA ASN A 405 37.36 -19.35 -33.75
C ASN A 405 35.83 -19.27 -33.57
N SER A 406 35.24 -18.08 -33.59
CA SER A 406 33.79 -17.90 -33.37
C SER A 406 32.98 -18.44 -34.53
N ALA A 407 33.34 -18.10 -35.77
CA ALA A 407 32.67 -18.63 -36.96
C ALA A 407 32.76 -20.14 -37.08
N VAL A 408 33.94 -20.71 -36.81
CA VAL A 408 34.20 -22.16 -36.84
C VAL A 408 33.32 -22.85 -35.80
N LEU A 409 33.31 -22.34 -34.56
CA LEU A 409 32.55 -22.92 -33.45
C LEU A 409 31.04 -22.87 -33.74
N ILE A 410 30.51 -21.72 -34.20
CA ILE A 410 29.10 -21.57 -34.49
C ILE A 410 28.64 -22.52 -35.60
N ARG A 411 29.38 -22.64 -36.73
CA ARG A 411 29.06 -23.58 -37.81
C ARG A 411 29.00 -25.00 -37.33
N GLN A 412 30.04 -25.47 -36.63
CA GLN A 412 30.09 -26.85 -36.14
C GLN A 412 29.01 -27.11 -35.08
N PHE A 413 28.64 -26.11 -34.28
CA PHE A 413 27.57 -26.27 -33.31
C PHE A 413 26.20 -26.31 -33.98
N VAL A 414 25.98 -25.55 -35.05
CA VAL A 414 24.77 -25.64 -35.90
C VAL A 414 24.59 -27.06 -36.42
N ASP A 415 25.64 -27.63 -37.03
CA ASP A 415 25.59 -29.00 -37.58
C ASP A 415 25.31 -30.04 -36.51
N ALA A 416 25.95 -29.89 -35.36
CA ALA A 416 25.78 -30.79 -34.22
C ALA A 416 24.39 -30.71 -33.58
N LEU A 417 23.79 -29.50 -33.46
CA LEU A 417 22.43 -29.30 -32.94
C LEU A 417 21.36 -29.82 -33.91
N ASP A 418 21.57 -29.65 -35.22
CA ASP A 418 20.63 -30.11 -36.24
C ASP A 418 20.49 -31.65 -36.23
N ALA A 419 21.60 -32.38 -35.97
CA ALA A 419 21.63 -33.80 -35.85
C ALA A 419 21.24 -34.37 -34.47
N LEU A 420 21.05 -33.49 -33.45
CA LEU A 420 20.86 -33.91 -32.08
C LEU A 420 19.46 -34.47 -31.82
N ASP A 421 19.36 -35.67 -31.24
CA ASP A 421 18.12 -36.30 -30.78
C ASP A 421 18.44 -37.19 -29.56
N PRO A 422 17.75 -37.04 -28.41
CA PRO A 422 16.76 -36.05 -28.11
C PRO A 422 17.34 -34.61 -27.98
N PHE A 423 16.49 -33.61 -28.16
CA PHE A 423 16.87 -32.19 -28.03
C PHE A 423 16.48 -31.66 -26.65
N ASP A 424 17.28 -32.00 -25.65
CA ASP A 424 17.13 -31.61 -24.25
C ASP A 424 18.41 -30.99 -23.69
N GLU A 425 18.32 -30.41 -22.48
CA GLU A 425 19.44 -29.70 -21.85
C GLU A 425 20.69 -30.59 -21.69
N ASP A 426 20.51 -31.83 -21.28
CA ASP A 426 21.64 -32.76 -21.04
C ASP A 426 22.31 -33.16 -22.36
N SER A 427 21.53 -33.39 -23.39
CA SER A 427 22.04 -33.75 -24.72
C SER A 427 22.79 -32.59 -25.37
N ILE A 428 22.23 -31.36 -25.26
CA ILE A 428 22.88 -30.11 -25.70
C ILE A 428 24.20 -29.89 -24.96
N LYS A 429 24.23 -30.08 -23.66
CA LYS A 429 25.43 -29.95 -22.82
C LYS A 429 26.51 -30.95 -23.24
N LYS A 430 26.16 -32.22 -23.45
CA LYS A 430 27.07 -33.24 -23.94
C LYS A 430 27.62 -32.92 -25.32
N CYS A 431 26.74 -32.52 -26.24
CA CYS A 431 27.09 -32.11 -27.60
C CYS A 431 28.10 -30.95 -27.58
N PHE A 432 27.82 -29.86 -26.84
CA PHE A 432 28.74 -28.73 -26.74
C PHE A 432 30.06 -29.07 -26.06
N SER A 433 30.03 -29.91 -25.04
CA SER A 433 31.27 -30.43 -24.37
C SER A 433 32.13 -31.22 -25.31
N PHE A 434 31.53 -32.05 -26.17
CA PHE A 434 32.25 -32.79 -27.22
C PHE A 434 32.87 -31.82 -28.26
N LEU A 435 32.10 -30.80 -28.68
CA LEU A 435 32.57 -29.81 -29.63
C LEU A 435 33.77 -29.02 -29.09
N MET A 436 33.73 -28.58 -27.81
CA MET A 436 34.85 -27.91 -27.16
C MET A 436 36.13 -28.80 -27.13
N LYS A 437 35.97 -30.12 -26.90
CA LYS A 437 37.12 -31.05 -26.94
C LYS A 437 37.67 -31.21 -28.37
N LYS A 438 36.80 -31.31 -29.37
CA LYS A 438 37.15 -31.47 -30.78
C LYS A 438 37.87 -30.27 -31.35
N THR A 439 37.37 -29.05 -31.01
CA THR A 439 37.94 -27.81 -31.53
C THR A 439 39.11 -27.25 -30.70
N GLY A 440 39.27 -27.72 -29.46
CA GLY A 440 40.24 -27.15 -28.53
C GLY A 440 39.83 -25.81 -27.92
N ILE A 441 38.69 -25.22 -28.37
CA ILE A 441 38.19 -23.92 -27.91
C ILE A 441 37.44 -24.14 -26.58
N LYS A 442 37.81 -23.39 -25.53
CA LYS A 442 37.27 -23.59 -24.17
C LYS A 442 36.99 -22.25 -23.47
N GLY A 443 36.26 -22.35 -22.35
CA GLY A 443 35.98 -21.17 -21.50
C GLY A 443 35.24 -20.06 -22.23
N LYS A 444 35.57 -18.82 -21.94
CA LYS A 444 34.92 -17.66 -22.54
C LYS A 444 34.88 -17.67 -24.06
N ALA A 445 36.00 -18.09 -24.69
CA ALA A 445 36.09 -18.17 -26.14
C ALA A 445 35.11 -19.17 -26.79
N ALA A 446 34.59 -20.15 -26.03
CA ALA A 446 33.54 -21.04 -26.49
C ALA A 446 32.14 -20.56 -26.15
N PHE A 447 31.92 -20.04 -24.94
CA PHE A 447 30.60 -19.70 -24.46
C PHE A 447 30.08 -18.35 -24.96
N GLU A 448 30.93 -17.32 -25.02
CA GLU A 448 30.55 -15.98 -25.39
C GLU A 448 30.02 -15.86 -26.82
N PRO A 449 30.70 -16.42 -27.87
CA PRO A 449 30.18 -16.32 -29.24
C PRO A 449 28.80 -16.99 -29.39
N ILE A 450 28.61 -18.15 -28.79
CA ILE A 450 27.34 -18.88 -28.86
C ILE A 450 26.24 -18.10 -28.13
N ARG A 451 26.54 -17.52 -26.96
CA ARG A 451 25.57 -16.73 -26.22
C ARG A 451 25.21 -15.45 -26.97
N ILE A 452 26.19 -14.73 -27.49
CA ILE A 452 25.96 -13.53 -28.30
C ILE A 452 25.10 -13.87 -29.54
N ALA A 453 25.41 -14.98 -30.22
CA ALA A 453 24.67 -15.43 -31.37
C ALA A 453 23.18 -15.70 -31.05
N LEU A 454 22.88 -16.22 -29.87
CA LEU A 454 21.51 -16.59 -29.46
C LEU A 454 20.76 -15.42 -28.82
N THR A 455 21.44 -14.50 -28.12
CA THR A 455 20.79 -13.50 -27.24
C THR A 455 21.21 -12.07 -27.53
N GLY A 456 22.31 -11.84 -28.23
CA GLY A 456 22.94 -10.54 -28.35
C GLY A 456 23.73 -10.11 -27.10
N GLU A 457 23.86 -10.99 -26.06
CA GLU A 457 24.48 -10.68 -24.79
C GLU A 457 25.66 -11.64 -24.47
N THR A 458 26.62 -11.18 -23.65
CA THR A 458 27.74 -12.00 -23.19
C THR A 458 27.41 -12.80 -21.94
N HIS A 459 26.47 -12.32 -21.13
CA HIS A 459 26.04 -12.89 -19.86
C HIS A 459 24.54 -13.20 -19.87
N GLY A 460 24.08 -14.03 -18.94
CA GLY A 460 22.66 -14.37 -18.81
C GLY A 460 22.44 -15.74 -18.18
N PRO A 461 21.19 -16.21 -18.13
CA PRO A 461 20.82 -17.51 -17.53
C PRO A 461 21.50 -18.70 -18.19
N GLY A 462 21.28 -19.91 -17.67
CA GLY A 462 21.90 -21.15 -18.13
C GLY A 462 21.81 -21.38 -19.64
N LEU A 463 22.94 -21.44 -20.36
CA LEU A 463 23.00 -21.50 -21.82
C LEU A 463 22.24 -22.72 -22.38
N TYR A 464 22.45 -23.91 -21.81
CA TYR A 464 21.90 -25.15 -22.33
C TYR A 464 20.37 -25.25 -22.15
N ALA A 465 19.90 -24.90 -20.97
CA ALA A 465 18.46 -24.80 -20.69
C ALA A 465 17.76 -23.78 -21.62
N MET A 466 18.40 -22.63 -21.87
CA MET A 466 17.89 -21.63 -22.81
C MET A 466 17.80 -22.18 -24.23
N ILE A 467 18.82 -22.89 -24.74
CA ILE A 467 18.80 -23.52 -26.07
C ILE A 467 17.67 -24.57 -26.15
N ALA A 468 17.49 -25.39 -25.11
CA ALA A 468 16.40 -26.37 -25.06
C ALA A 468 15.02 -25.67 -25.15
N LEU A 469 14.81 -24.56 -24.44
CA LEU A 469 13.59 -23.76 -24.45
C LEU A 469 13.34 -23.04 -25.79
N PHE A 470 14.39 -22.59 -26.49
CA PHE A 470 14.26 -22.09 -27.86
C PHE A 470 13.77 -23.17 -28.83
N GLY A 471 14.12 -24.42 -28.55
CA GLY A 471 13.91 -25.56 -29.44
C GLY A 471 14.90 -25.61 -30.61
N LYS A 472 15.02 -26.77 -31.22
CA LYS A 472 16.00 -27.03 -32.30
C LYS A 472 15.94 -26.02 -33.43
N LYS A 473 14.74 -25.84 -34.01
CA LYS A 473 14.53 -24.95 -35.19
C LYS A 473 14.98 -23.51 -34.94
N LYS A 474 14.56 -22.92 -33.81
CA LYS A 474 14.90 -21.53 -33.47
C LYS A 474 16.39 -21.39 -33.14
N SER A 475 16.95 -22.30 -32.36
CA SER A 475 18.36 -22.27 -31.99
C SER A 475 19.29 -22.33 -33.21
N VAL A 476 19.03 -23.29 -34.13
CA VAL A 476 19.78 -23.42 -35.37
C VAL A 476 19.66 -22.18 -36.25
N GLN A 477 18.45 -21.59 -36.35
CA GLN A 477 18.23 -20.39 -37.13
C GLN A 477 19.00 -19.19 -36.58
N LEU A 478 18.89 -18.92 -35.26
CA LEU A 478 19.59 -17.80 -34.61
C LEU A 478 21.12 -17.91 -34.78
N LEU A 479 21.66 -19.10 -34.62
CA LEU A 479 23.09 -19.34 -34.82
C LEU A 479 23.50 -19.10 -36.30
N LYS A 480 22.71 -19.58 -37.27
CA LYS A 480 22.97 -19.33 -38.71
C LYS A 480 22.94 -17.84 -39.03
N ASP A 481 21.94 -17.13 -38.54
CA ASP A 481 21.77 -15.69 -38.81
C ASP A 481 22.89 -14.88 -38.19
N SER A 482 23.46 -15.33 -37.07
CA SER A 482 24.57 -14.65 -36.40
C SER A 482 25.89 -14.68 -37.19
N LEU A 483 26.04 -15.63 -38.16
CA LEU A 483 27.25 -15.75 -38.96
C LEU A 483 27.53 -14.50 -39.83
N GLN A 484 26.54 -13.64 -40.07
CA GLN A 484 26.75 -12.35 -40.74
C GLN A 484 27.64 -11.38 -39.95
N TYR A 485 27.82 -11.60 -38.64
CA TYR A 485 28.66 -10.78 -37.76
C TYR A 485 30.06 -11.37 -37.56
N CYS A 486 30.34 -12.56 -38.12
CA CYS A 486 31.62 -13.27 -37.99
C CYS A 486 32.69 -12.86 -39.02
#